data_0d39df7d4eec72782e3170c0e2d33502
#
_entry.id   0d39df7d4eec72782e3170c0e2d33502
#
_cell.length_a   1.000
_cell.length_b   1.000
_cell.length_c   1.000
_cell.angle_alpha   90.00
_cell.angle_beta   90.00
_cell.angle_gamma   90.00
#
_symmetry.space_group_name_H-M   'P 1'
#
loop_
_entity.id
_entity.type
_entity.pdbx_description
1 polymer ?
#
loop_
_entity_poly.entity_id
_entity_poly.type
_entity_poly.pdbx_seq_one_letter_code
_entity_poly.pdbx_strand_id
1 'polypeptide(L)'
;MNQLNKIIETTKETVKKSSSYRPISSLEEDFEKYEKRGFIEAISTKVSKEETAIIAEIKKASPSKGLIRRDFDPKKIAEDYETNGATSLSILTDEPFFQGKLEYLDMVRNTCALPILRKDFMIDPYQIYETKASGGDCILSVSYTHLTLPTIAEV
;
A
#
# COMPACT_ATOMS: atom_id res chain seq x y z
N MET A 1 -5.11 20.81 17.24
CA MET A 1 -5.27 20.20 15.89
C MET A 1 -5.36 18.69 16.08
N ASN A 2 -6.41 18.04 15.54
CA ASN A 2 -6.58 16.58 15.63
C ASN A 2 -5.42 15.91 14.88
N GLN A 3 -4.95 14.75 15.36
CA GLN A 3 -3.86 13.98 14.75
C GLN A 3 -4.10 13.69 13.27
N LEU A 4 -5.34 13.34 12.91
CA LEU A 4 -5.73 13.10 11.52
C LEU A 4 -5.53 14.33 10.63
N ASN A 5 -5.90 15.52 11.10
CA ASN A 5 -5.70 16.76 10.33
C ASN A 5 -4.21 17.02 10.08
N LYS A 6 -3.35 16.75 11.08
CA LYS A 6 -1.90 16.87 10.90
C LYS A 6 -1.38 15.91 9.85
N ILE A 7 -1.86 14.66 9.85
CA ILE A 7 -1.48 13.65 8.85
C ILE A 7 -1.90 14.12 7.45
N ILE A 8 -3.16 14.55 7.28
CA ILE A 8 -3.68 15.01 5.99
C ILE A 8 -2.87 16.20 5.45
N GLU A 9 -2.55 17.19 6.28
CA GLU A 9 -1.74 18.33 5.84
C GLU A 9 -0.33 17.90 5.41
N THR A 10 0.30 17.02 6.18
CA THR A 10 1.62 16.46 5.81
C THR A 10 1.54 15.67 4.51
N THR A 11 0.48 14.85 4.33
CA THR A 11 0.28 14.08 3.09
C THR A 11 0.09 15.01 1.88
N LYS A 12 -0.66 16.13 2.02
CA LYS A 12 -0.80 17.14 0.95
C LYS A 12 0.56 17.70 0.51
N GLU A 13 1.43 18.01 1.47
CA GLU A 13 2.78 18.51 1.17
C GLU A 13 3.62 17.44 0.47
N THR A 14 3.54 16.20 0.91
CA THR A 14 4.24 15.07 0.30
C THR A 14 3.79 14.86 -1.14
N VAL A 15 2.48 14.78 -1.38
CA VAL A 15 1.91 14.63 -2.73
C VAL A 15 2.32 15.78 -3.64
N LYS A 16 2.26 17.02 -3.15
CA LYS A 16 2.70 18.20 -3.92
C LYS A 16 4.18 18.12 -4.32
N LYS A 17 5.05 17.67 -3.43
CA LYS A 17 6.48 17.48 -3.73
C LYS A 17 6.68 16.35 -4.74
N SER A 18 6.07 15.19 -4.51
CA SER A 18 6.18 14.02 -5.38
C SER A 18 5.68 14.33 -6.79
N SER A 19 4.50 14.94 -6.93
CA SER A 19 3.91 15.26 -8.24
C SER A 19 4.70 16.33 -9.00
N SER A 20 5.38 17.23 -8.30
CA SER A 20 6.28 18.21 -8.92
C SER A 20 7.59 17.59 -9.38
N TYR A 21 8.11 16.63 -8.63
CA TYR A 21 9.35 15.91 -8.97
C TYR A 21 9.12 14.86 -10.06
N ARG A 22 8.03 14.12 -9.98
CA ARG A 22 7.66 13.06 -10.92
C ARG A 22 6.19 13.23 -11.34
N PRO A 23 5.90 13.91 -12.44
CA PRO A 23 4.53 14.12 -12.91
C PRO A 23 3.88 12.82 -13.38
N ILE A 24 2.54 12.79 -13.49
CA ILE A 24 1.78 11.60 -13.90
C ILE A 24 2.30 11.01 -15.21
N SER A 25 2.60 11.86 -16.20
CA SER A 25 3.15 11.41 -17.49
C SER A 25 4.44 10.58 -17.36
N SER A 26 5.28 10.89 -16.38
CA SER A 26 6.48 10.09 -16.08
C SER A 26 6.15 8.81 -15.30
N LEU A 27 5.09 8.81 -14.49
CA LEU A 27 4.62 7.58 -13.83
C LEU A 27 4.02 6.59 -14.81
N GLU A 28 3.35 7.08 -15.85
CA GLU A 28 2.73 6.25 -16.92
C GLU A 28 3.76 5.42 -17.69
N GLU A 29 5.01 5.86 -17.78
CA GLU A 29 6.10 5.11 -18.41
C GLU A 29 6.39 3.79 -17.67
N ASP A 30 6.08 3.72 -16.37
CA ASP A 30 6.32 2.52 -15.56
C ASP A 30 5.07 1.63 -15.38
N PHE A 31 3.93 1.93 -16.01
CA PHE A 31 2.70 1.16 -15.81
C PHE A 31 2.76 -0.28 -16.27
N GLU A 32 3.56 -0.55 -17.30
CA GLU A 32 3.78 -1.90 -17.83
C GLU A 32 4.93 -2.64 -17.13
N LYS A 33 5.60 -2.00 -16.16
CA LYS A 33 6.72 -2.61 -15.44
C LYS A 33 6.28 -3.82 -14.61
N TYR A 34 5.04 -3.79 -14.10
CA TYR A 34 4.51 -4.83 -13.24
C TYR A 34 3.18 -5.38 -13.76
N GLU A 35 3.11 -6.71 -13.86
CA GLU A 35 1.84 -7.39 -14.12
C GLU A 35 0.91 -7.26 -12.92
N LYS A 36 -0.38 -7.03 -13.16
CA LYS A 36 -1.40 -6.97 -12.12
C LYS A 36 -1.61 -8.34 -11.47
N ARG A 37 -1.64 -8.38 -10.14
CA ARG A 37 -1.81 -9.59 -9.34
C ARG A 37 -3.16 -9.61 -8.64
N GLY A 38 -4.26 -9.55 -9.25
CA GLY A 38 -5.64 -9.64 -8.76
C GLY A 38 -5.84 -9.74 -7.24
N PHE A 39 -5.76 -8.62 -6.50
CA PHE A 39 -5.84 -8.63 -5.03
C PHE A 39 -7.20 -9.13 -4.53
N ILE A 40 -8.29 -8.63 -5.11
CA ILE A 40 -9.66 -9.02 -4.75
C ILE A 40 -9.90 -10.47 -5.18
N GLU A 41 -9.40 -10.88 -6.32
CA GLU A 41 -9.53 -12.23 -6.83
C GLU A 41 -8.85 -13.26 -5.94
N ALA A 42 -7.64 -12.97 -5.44
CA ALA A 42 -6.93 -13.84 -4.50
C ALA A 42 -7.73 -14.06 -3.22
N ILE A 43 -8.30 -13.00 -2.65
CA ILE A 43 -9.16 -13.09 -1.45
C ILE A 43 -10.45 -13.87 -1.76
N SER A 44 -11.14 -13.53 -2.84
CA SER A 44 -12.41 -14.16 -3.22
C SER A 44 -12.24 -15.65 -3.49
N THR A 45 -11.12 -16.06 -4.09
CA THR A 45 -10.79 -17.46 -4.32
C THR A 45 -10.66 -18.26 -3.01
N LYS A 46 -10.05 -17.68 -2.00
CA LYS A 46 -9.96 -18.29 -0.66
C LYS A 46 -11.34 -18.41 -0.02
N VAL A 47 -12.10 -17.33 0.00
CA VAL A 47 -13.44 -17.29 0.60
C VAL A 47 -14.40 -18.26 -0.07
N SER A 48 -14.38 -18.39 -1.40
CA SER A 48 -15.24 -19.32 -2.14
C SER A 48 -14.94 -20.80 -1.85
N LYS A 49 -13.74 -21.09 -1.34
CA LYS A 49 -13.33 -22.44 -0.89
C LYS A 49 -13.54 -22.65 0.61
N GLU A 50 -14.22 -21.73 1.28
CA GLU A 50 -14.38 -21.73 2.75
C GLU A 50 -13.03 -21.69 3.51
N GLU A 51 -11.97 -21.20 2.87
CA GLU A 51 -10.65 -21.00 3.46
C GLU A 51 -10.51 -19.59 4.03
N THR A 52 -9.67 -19.43 5.06
CA THR A 52 -9.35 -18.11 5.61
C THR A 52 -8.43 -17.34 4.67
N ALA A 53 -8.85 -16.14 4.24
CA ALA A 53 -8.01 -15.21 3.52
C ALA A 53 -7.31 -14.28 4.51
N ILE A 54 -5.98 -14.21 4.44
CA ILE A 54 -5.15 -13.39 5.35
C ILE A 54 -4.48 -12.27 4.55
N ILE A 55 -4.78 -11.02 4.93
CA ILE A 55 -4.04 -9.84 4.49
C ILE A 55 -2.97 -9.55 5.56
N ALA A 56 -1.72 -9.82 5.26
CA ALA A 56 -0.61 -9.63 6.20
C ALA A 56 -0.01 -8.23 6.07
N GLU A 57 0.11 -7.51 7.19
CA GLU A 57 0.57 -6.12 7.20
C GLU A 57 2.07 -6.00 7.46
N ILE A 58 2.79 -5.29 6.58
CA ILE A 58 4.20 -4.89 6.73
C ILE A 58 4.24 -3.46 7.28
N LYS A 59 4.51 -3.34 8.59
CA LYS A 59 4.52 -2.08 9.31
C LYS A 59 5.68 -1.98 10.28
N LYS A 60 6.48 -0.91 10.15
CA LYS A 60 7.65 -0.65 11.00
C LYS A 60 7.30 0.06 12.29
N ALA A 61 6.45 1.07 12.22
CA ALA A 61 6.07 1.93 13.33
C ALA A 61 4.63 2.39 13.22
N SER A 62 4.07 2.93 14.30
CA SER A 62 2.79 3.65 14.28
C SER A 62 2.79 4.80 15.30
N PRO A 63 1.96 5.85 15.11
CA PRO A 63 1.86 6.97 16.05
C PRO A 63 1.50 6.55 17.47
N SER A 64 0.68 5.50 17.62
CA SER A 64 0.19 5.04 18.92
C SER A 64 1.15 4.11 19.66
N LYS A 65 1.99 3.35 18.93
CA LYS A 65 2.90 2.34 19.51
C LYS A 65 4.39 2.65 19.33
N GLY A 66 4.72 3.73 18.58
CA GLY A 66 6.10 4.03 18.21
C GLY A 66 6.68 2.95 17.32
N LEU A 67 7.96 2.66 17.49
CA LEU A 67 8.66 1.61 16.76
C LEU A 67 8.14 0.22 17.18
N ILE A 68 7.55 -0.52 16.22
CA ILE A 68 6.96 -1.85 16.44
C ILE A 68 8.02 -2.93 16.19
N ARG A 69 8.81 -2.77 15.13
CA ARG A 69 9.80 -3.76 14.71
C ARG A 69 11.17 -3.11 14.51
N ARG A 70 12.15 -3.50 15.31
CA ARG A 70 13.53 -2.99 15.23
C ARG A 70 14.26 -3.55 14.03
N ASP A 71 14.21 -4.87 13.86
CA ASP A 71 14.81 -5.58 12.72
C ASP A 71 13.82 -5.60 11.55
N PHE A 72 13.64 -4.43 10.93
CA PHE A 72 12.67 -4.26 9.86
C PHE A 72 13.33 -4.45 8.50
N ASP A 73 13.07 -5.60 7.89
CA ASP A 73 13.41 -5.92 6.51
C ASP A 73 12.12 -6.29 5.76
N PRO A 74 11.58 -5.43 4.88
CA PRO A 74 10.31 -5.69 4.21
C PRO A 74 10.37 -6.89 3.27
N LYS A 75 11.53 -7.23 2.69
CA LYS A 75 11.70 -8.40 1.81
C LYS A 75 11.56 -9.69 2.61
N LYS A 76 12.35 -9.81 3.68
CA LYS A 76 12.30 -10.99 4.55
C LYS A 76 10.91 -11.18 5.18
N ILE A 77 10.25 -10.09 5.58
CA ILE A 77 8.89 -10.15 6.12
C ILE A 77 7.90 -10.66 5.07
N ALA A 78 8.03 -10.21 3.82
CA ALA A 78 7.17 -10.65 2.73
C ALA A 78 7.36 -12.14 2.41
N GLU A 79 8.61 -12.61 2.36
CA GLU A 79 8.94 -14.04 2.19
C GLU A 79 8.36 -14.90 3.31
N ASP A 80 8.52 -14.46 4.57
CA ASP A 80 7.97 -15.13 5.74
C ASP A 80 6.44 -15.22 5.66
N TYR A 81 5.76 -14.14 5.26
CA TYR A 81 4.30 -14.11 5.10
C TYR A 81 3.81 -15.02 3.97
N GLU A 82 4.47 -14.99 2.81
CA GLU A 82 4.16 -15.87 1.68
C GLU A 82 4.32 -17.33 2.06
N THR A 83 5.46 -17.70 2.66
CA THR A 83 5.76 -19.08 3.08
C THR A 83 4.76 -19.59 4.13
N ASN A 84 4.23 -18.70 4.98
CA ASN A 84 3.25 -19.05 5.99
C ASN A 84 1.78 -18.88 5.55
N GLY A 85 1.55 -18.73 4.25
CA GLY A 85 0.21 -18.82 3.66
C GLY A 85 -0.62 -17.54 3.69
N ALA A 86 0.00 -16.37 3.81
CA ALA A 86 -0.72 -15.12 3.56
C ALA A 86 -1.32 -15.11 2.14
N THR A 87 -2.48 -14.50 1.99
CA THR A 87 -3.18 -14.39 0.71
C THR A 87 -2.75 -13.14 -0.06
N SER A 88 -2.45 -12.08 0.68
CA SER A 88 -2.04 -10.79 0.15
C SER A 88 -1.30 -9.99 1.21
N LEU A 89 -0.65 -8.91 0.79
CA LEU A 89 0.11 -8.03 1.66
C LEU A 89 -0.51 -6.63 1.73
N SER A 90 -0.40 -5.99 2.90
CA SER A 90 -0.68 -4.57 3.09
C SER A 90 0.61 -3.87 3.54
N ILE A 91 1.11 -2.91 2.76
CA ILE A 91 2.41 -2.29 3.00
C ILE A 91 2.24 -0.81 3.35
N LEU A 92 2.69 -0.42 4.54
CA LEU A 92 2.70 0.98 4.98
C LEU A 92 3.73 1.77 4.17
N THR A 93 3.26 2.84 3.49
CA THR A 93 4.13 3.74 2.72
C THR A 93 4.23 5.14 3.31
N ASP A 94 3.39 5.51 4.28
CA ASP A 94 3.50 6.77 5.02
C ASP A 94 4.82 6.83 5.80
N GLU A 95 5.70 7.75 5.42
CA GLU A 95 7.01 7.91 6.03
C GLU A 95 6.97 8.68 7.36
N PRO A 96 6.30 9.85 7.46
CA PRO A 96 6.36 10.70 8.65
C PRO A 96 5.78 10.05 9.91
N PHE A 97 4.73 9.26 9.78
CA PHE A 97 3.99 8.74 10.95
C PHE A 97 4.15 7.23 11.15
N PHE A 98 4.46 6.47 10.09
CA PHE A 98 4.57 5.02 10.14
C PHE A 98 5.97 4.50 9.80
N GLN A 99 6.92 5.38 9.47
CA GLN A 99 8.26 5.03 9.01
C GLN A 99 8.23 4.04 7.82
N GLY A 100 7.16 4.15 7.00
CA GLY A 100 7.01 3.45 5.74
C GLY A 100 7.86 4.09 4.65
N LYS A 101 7.87 3.49 3.47
CA LYS A 101 8.48 4.07 2.27
C LYS A 101 7.79 3.54 1.03
N LEU A 102 7.64 4.38 0.01
CA LEU A 102 7.06 3.99 -1.27
C LEU A 102 7.87 2.87 -1.94
N GLU A 103 9.21 2.92 -1.81
CA GLU A 103 10.13 1.92 -2.39
C GLU A 103 9.89 0.49 -1.84
N TYR A 104 9.22 0.34 -0.69
CA TYR A 104 8.90 -0.98 -0.17
C TYR A 104 7.95 -1.77 -1.08
N LEU A 105 7.09 -1.08 -1.87
CA LEU A 105 6.24 -1.72 -2.86
C LEU A 105 7.08 -2.44 -3.91
N ASP A 106 8.02 -1.73 -4.57
CA ASP A 106 8.92 -2.31 -5.56
C ASP A 106 9.80 -3.42 -4.97
N MET A 107 10.36 -3.19 -3.78
CA MET A 107 11.22 -4.18 -3.10
C MET A 107 10.47 -5.49 -2.85
N VAL A 108 9.24 -5.41 -2.33
CA VAL A 108 8.40 -6.59 -2.03
C VAL A 108 7.86 -7.22 -3.30
N ARG A 109 7.48 -6.40 -4.30
CA ARG A 109 7.02 -6.86 -5.62
C ARG A 109 8.00 -7.79 -6.30
N ASN A 110 9.30 -7.49 -6.16
CA ASN A 110 10.38 -8.28 -6.73
C ASN A 110 10.82 -9.46 -5.84
N THR A 111 10.21 -9.62 -4.67
CA THR A 111 10.61 -10.65 -3.69
C THR A 111 9.61 -11.79 -3.60
N CYS A 112 8.31 -11.52 -3.62
CA CYS A 112 7.26 -12.52 -3.49
C CYS A 112 6.18 -12.37 -4.57
N ALA A 113 5.31 -13.36 -4.73
CA ALA A 113 4.24 -13.37 -5.72
C ALA A 113 2.89 -12.84 -5.19
N LEU A 114 2.78 -12.52 -3.90
CA LEU A 114 1.53 -12.06 -3.31
C LEU A 114 1.06 -10.70 -3.86
N PRO A 115 -0.26 -10.50 -4.03
CA PRO A 115 -0.81 -9.20 -4.36
C PRO A 115 -0.56 -8.18 -3.24
N ILE A 116 -0.34 -6.92 -3.62
CA ILE A 116 0.11 -5.85 -2.72
C ILE A 116 -0.90 -4.72 -2.66
N LEU A 117 -1.39 -4.42 -1.46
CA LEU A 117 -2.15 -3.22 -1.14
C LEU A 117 -1.20 -2.14 -0.60
N ARG A 118 -1.21 -0.95 -1.21
CA ARG A 118 -0.59 0.24 -0.62
C ARG A 118 -1.44 0.77 0.52
N LYS A 119 -0.89 0.77 1.72
CA LYS A 119 -1.51 1.29 2.92
C LYS A 119 -0.98 2.69 3.21
N ASP A 120 -1.78 3.69 2.86
CA ASP A 120 -1.42 5.11 3.00
C ASP A 120 -2.68 5.96 3.16
N PHE A 121 -2.53 7.26 3.44
CA PHE A 121 -3.64 8.22 3.43
C PHE A 121 -3.87 8.73 2.00
N MET A 122 -4.85 8.15 1.32
CA MET A 122 -5.18 8.48 -0.06
C MET A 122 -6.04 9.74 -0.10
N ILE A 123 -5.49 10.84 -0.59
CA ILE A 123 -6.14 12.16 -0.65
C ILE A 123 -6.12 12.79 -2.05
N ASP A 124 -5.36 12.24 -2.97
CA ASP A 124 -5.17 12.78 -4.31
C ASP A 124 -5.07 11.66 -5.35
N PRO A 125 -5.70 11.80 -6.54
CA PRO A 125 -5.60 10.83 -7.63
C PRO A 125 -4.15 10.51 -8.05
N TYR A 126 -3.22 11.44 -7.90
CA TYR A 126 -1.80 11.20 -8.13
C TYR A 126 -1.28 9.95 -7.44
N GLN A 127 -1.71 9.69 -6.21
CA GLN A 127 -1.26 8.54 -5.42
C GLN A 127 -1.71 7.19 -6.02
N ILE A 128 -2.77 7.17 -6.83
CA ILE A 128 -3.22 5.97 -7.56
C ILE A 128 -2.20 5.63 -8.65
N TYR A 129 -1.83 6.62 -9.46
CA TYR A 129 -0.81 6.47 -10.50
C TYR A 129 0.56 6.09 -9.92
N GLU A 130 0.94 6.75 -8.82
CA GLU A 130 2.17 6.46 -8.09
C GLU A 130 2.18 5.02 -7.55
N THR A 131 1.04 4.52 -7.04
CA THR A 131 0.90 3.14 -6.56
C THR A 131 1.13 2.14 -7.68
N LYS A 132 0.48 2.34 -8.82
CA LYS A 132 0.64 1.46 -9.99
C LYS A 132 2.08 1.45 -10.50
N ALA A 133 2.68 2.61 -10.68
CA ALA A 133 4.06 2.75 -11.12
C ALA A 133 5.08 2.14 -10.15
N SER A 134 4.71 1.97 -8.87
CA SER A 134 5.57 1.41 -7.82
C SER A 134 5.29 -0.08 -7.53
N GLY A 135 4.38 -0.72 -8.25
CA GLY A 135 4.11 -2.16 -8.13
C GLY A 135 3.05 -2.54 -7.10
N GLY A 136 2.22 -1.60 -6.64
CA GLY A 136 1.02 -1.91 -5.88
C GLY A 136 -0.12 -2.37 -6.79
N ASP A 137 -0.95 -3.30 -6.33
CA ASP A 137 -2.10 -3.84 -7.05
C ASP A 137 -3.41 -3.14 -6.67
N CYS A 138 -3.49 -2.57 -5.47
CA CYS A 138 -4.65 -1.82 -4.99
C CYS A 138 -4.28 -0.81 -3.91
N ILE A 139 -5.23 0.06 -3.59
CA ILE A 139 -5.16 1.04 -2.52
C ILE A 139 -6.28 0.81 -1.51
N LEU A 140 -6.08 1.30 -0.28
CA LEU A 140 -7.14 1.45 0.70
C LEU A 140 -7.67 2.89 0.66
N SER A 141 -8.90 3.06 0.17
CA SER A 141 -9.59 4.34 0.21
C SER A 141 -10.52 4.40 1.42
N VAL A 142 -10.30 5.36 2.31
CA VAL A 142 -11.22 5.66 3.40
C VAL A 142 -12.09 6.82 2.97
N SER A 143 -13.32 6.55 2.52
CA SER A 143 -14.29 7.62 2.29
C SER A 143 -14.90 8.03 3.62
N TYR A 144 -14.64 9.24 4.06
CA TYR A 144 -15.45 9.89 5.06
C TYR A 144 -16.77 10.31 4.42
N THR A 145 -17.85 9.68 4.84
CA THR A 145 -19.25 10.05 4.65
C THR A 145 -19.71 10.35 3.22
N HIS A 146 -20.71 9.60 2.74
CA HIS A 146 -21.58 9.85 1.58
C HIS A 146 -21.13 9.35 0.20
N LEU A 147 -19.98 8.71 0.02
CA LEU A 147 -19.65 8.03 -1.23
C LEU A 147 -19.67 6.51 -1.02
N THR A 148 -20.54 5.84 -1.75
CA THR A 148 -20.61 4.38 -1.85
C THR A 148 -19.46 3.81 -2.72
N LEU A 149 -18.26 4.29 -2.50
CA LEU A 149 -17.08 3.74 -3.16
C LEU A 149 -16.55 2.54 -2.38
N PRO A 150 -16.06 1.49 -3.05
CA PRO A 150 -15.44 0.38 -2.37
C PRO A 150 -14.25 0.88 -1.54
N THR A 151 -14.13 0.36 -0.33
CA THR A 151 -13.03 0.71 0.58
C THR A 151 -11.66 0.30 0.02
N ILE A 152 -11.65 -0.72 -0.84
CA ILE A 152 -10.46 -1.20 -1.55
C ILE A 152 -10.72 -1.02 -3.04
N ALA A 153 -9.83 -0.34 -3.73
CA ALA A 153 -9.83 -0.18 -5.17
C ALA A 153 -8.55 -0.78 -5.78
N GLU A 154 -8.72 -1.63 -6.78
CA GLU A 154 -7.61 -2.13 -7.60
C GLU A 154 -7.13 -1.04 -8.57
N VAL A 155 -5.85 -1.00 -8.84
CA VAL A 155 -5.17 -0.01 -9.68
C VAL A 155 -4.49 -0.66 -10.89
#